data_f057f51cbeb3dd715cd78c8c3df98e4b
#
_entry.id   f057f51cbeb3dd715cd78c8c3df98e4b
#
_cell.length_a   1.000
_cell.length_b   1.000
_cell.length_c   1.000
_cell.angle_alpha   90.00
_cell.angle_beta   90.00
_cell.angle_gamma   90.00
#
_symmetry.space_group_name_H-M   'P 1'
#
loop_
_entity.id
_entity.type
_entity.pdbx_description
1 polymer ?
#
loop_
_entity_poly.entity_id
_entity_poly.type
_entity_poly.pdbx_seq_one_letter_code
_entity_poly.pdbx_strand_id
1 'polypeptide(L)'
;MLFRSIYTLYQEAQEGKINLEEKYTLREEDKVGGAGSLYQKEAGAVYSYRELARLCGKQSDNTAAAILEKVLGVEAIEATIRRLGMKNTSFSRRQTTPEDIALFWQELWEGDLKEEYREEILNSLTETIFEEQIPAALPAKVRVAHKVGIDEGILHDAGIIFNDPPFVLVLMSKNNNREEAQEAFILLTKALLESGEEGEE
;
A
#
# COMPACT_ATOMS: atom_id res chain seq x y z
N MET A 1 -3.72 -5.50 -1.02
CA MET A 1 -2.52 -6.17 -0.42
C MET A 1 -1.21 -5.88 -1.17
N LEU A 2 -1.24 -5.02 -2.17
CA LEU A 2 -0.12 -4.68 -3.08
C LEU A 2 1.11 -4.04 -2.40
N PHE A 3 0.93 -3.30 -1.32
CA PHE A 3 2.02 -2.62 -0.63
C PHE A 3 3.07 -3.57 -0.01
N ARG A 4 2.70 -4.83 0.32
CA ARG A 4 3.66 -5.82 0.82
C ARG A 4 4.64 -6.26 -0.26
N SER A 5 4.17 -6.42 -1.48
CA SER A 5 5.03 -6.73 -2.63
C SER A 5 6.00 -5.58 -2.90
N ILE A 6 5.54 -4.31 -2.79
CA ILE A 6 6.42 -3.14 -2.91
C ILE A 6 7.49 -3.19 -1.81
N TYR A 7 7.09 -3.33 -0.55
CA TYR A 7 8.04 -3.37 0.57
C TYR A 7 9.05 -4.53 0.44
N THR A 8 8.58 -5.74 0.09
CA THR A 8 9.46 -6.90 -0.15
C THR A 8 10.47 -6.61 -1.26
N LEU A 9 10.04 -5.97 -2.36
CA LEU A 9 10.93 -5.61 -3.45
C LEU A 9 12.09 -4.71 -2.98
N TYR A 10 11.78 -3.67 -2.21
CA TYR A 10 12.81 -2.76 -1.70
C TYR A 10 13.71 -3.40 -0.64
N GLN A 11 13.19 -4.33 0.16
CA GLN A 11 14.00 -5.13 1.05
C GLN A 11 15.00 -6.03 0.32
N GLU A 12 14.52 -6.81 -0.66
CA GLU A 12 15.38 -7.66 -1.50
C GLU A 12 16.43 -6.81 -2.25
N ALA A 13 16.07 -5.57 -2.63
CA ALA A 13 17.01 -4.63 -3.22
C ALA A 13 18.04 -4.13 -2.21
N GLN A 14 17.66 -3.84 -0.97
CA GLN A 14 18.57 -3.45 0.11
C GLN A 14 19.57 -4.56 0.44
N GLU A 15 19.13 -5.81 0.34
CA GLU A 15 19.97 -7.01 0.56
C GLU A 15 20.82 -7.37 -0.68
N GLY A 16 20.70 -6.62 -1.79
CA GLY A 16 21.47 -6.84 -3.01
C GLY A 16 21.01 -8.04 -3.84
N LYS A 17 19.83 -8.59 -3.56
CA LYS A 17 19.25 -9.73 -4.28
C LYS A 17 18.52 -9.31 -5.56
N ILE A 18 17.97 -8.09 -5.58
CA ILE A 18 17.23 -7.52 -6.72
C ILE A 18 17.83 -6.15 -7.06
N ASN A 19 17.91 -5.85 -8.36
CA ASN A 19 18.25 -4.52 -8.86
C ASN A 19 16.95 -3.80 -9.26
N LEU A 20 16.59 -2.72 -8.58
CA LEU A 20 15.39 -1.92 -8.89
C LEU A 20 15.39 -1.34 -10.30
N GLU A 21 16.56 -1.16 -10.91
CA GLU A 21 16.71 -0.65 -12.29
C GLU A 21 16.64 -1.75 -13.35
N GLU A 22 16.56 -3.01 -12.94
CA GLU A 22 16.36 -4.12 -13.86
C GLU A 22 15.07 -3.94 -14.64
N LYS A 23 15.14 -4.21 -15.94
CA LYS A 23 14.04 -3.96 -16.88
C LYS A 23 13.21 -5.21 -17.11
N TYR A 24 11.91 -5.05 -17.02
CA TYR A 24 10.91 -6.05 -17.36
C TYR A 24 10.20 -5.65 -18.65
N THR A 25 10.09 -6.57 -19.59
CA THR A 25 9.30 -6.37 -20.82
C THR A 25 7.90 -6.91 -20.61
N LEU A 26 6.90 -6.04 -20.68
CA LEU A 26 5.48 -6.38 -20.52
C LEU A 26 5.06 -7.40 -21.59
N ARG A 27 4.43 -8.48 -21.16
CA ARG A 27 3.88 -9.52 -22.01
C ARG A 27 2.36 -9.48 -21.98
N GLU A 28 1.72 -10.03 -23.01
CA GLU A 28 0.26 -10.07 -23.06
C GLU A 28 -0.33 -10.89 -21.90
N GLU A 29 0.33 -12.00 -21.54
CA GLU A 29 -0.07 -12.86 -20.43
C GLU A 29 0.09 -12.26 -19.03
N ASP A 30 0.82 -11.15 -18.89
CA ASP A 30 1.00 -10.44 -17.61
C ASP A 30 -0.17 -9.49 -17.30
N LYS A 31 -1.00 -9.17 -18.30
CA LYS A 31 -2.04 -8.15 -18.20
C LYS A 31 -3.20 -8.59 -17.31
N VAL A 32 -3.43 -7.85 -16.25
CA VAL A 32 -4.54 -8.03 -15.32
C VAL A 32 -5.39 -6.77 -15.33
N GLY A 33 -6.63 -6.88 -15.79
CA GLY A 33 -7.58 -5.76 -15.81
C GLY A 33 -7.99 -5.28 -14.41
N GLY A 34 -8.78 -4.20 -14.38
CA GLY A 34 -9.22 -3.55 -13.16
C GLY A 34 -8.48 -2.25 -12.90
N ALA A 35 -7.87 -2.09 -11.72
CA ALA A 35 -7.17 -0.86 -11.37
C ALA A 35 -5.82 -0.73 -12.10
N GLY A 36 -5.43 0.53 -12.35
CA GLY A 36 -4.18 0.88 -13.02
C GLY A 36 -4.31 1.07 -14.52
N SER A 37 -3.19 1.34 -15.16
CA SER A 37 -3.13 1.68 -16.58
C SER A 37 -2.30 0.70 -17.42
N LEU A 38 -1.53 -0.19 -16.78
CA LEU A 38 -0.55 -1.03 -17.46
C LEU A 38 -1.21 -2.07 -18.39
N TYR A 39 -2.37 -2.59 -18.01
CA TYR A 39 -3.09 -3.58 -18.83
C TYR A 39 -3.53 -3.03 -20.20
N GLN A 40 -3.61 -1.69 -20.36
CA GLN A 40 -3.94 -1.02 -21.62
C GLN A 40 -2.71 -0.75 -22.50
N LYS A 41 -1.51 -0.95 -21.99
CA LYS A 41 -0.27 -0.71 -22.74
C LYS A 41 0.01 -1.87 -23.69
N GLU A 42 0.71 -1.57 -24.79
CA GLU A 42 1.11 -2.59 -25.74
C GLU A 42 2.14 -3.56 -25.13
N ALA A 43 2.03 -4.83 -25.47
CA ALA A 43 3.06 -5.81 -25.14
C ALA A 43 4.39 -5.39 -25.81
N GLY A 44 5.51 -5.63 -25.11
CA GLY A 44 6.82 -5.13 -25.52
C GLY A 44 7.23 -3.82 -24.85
N ALA A 45 6.32 -3.09 -24.18
CA ALA A 45 6.68 -1.94 -23.36
C ALA A 45 7.60 -2.37 -22.20
N VAL A 46 8.59 -1.53 -21.88
CA VAL A 46 9.65 -1.87 -20.93
C VAL A 46 9.59 -0.97 -19.70
N TYR A 47 9.61 -1.57 -18.51
CA TYR A 47 9.55 -0.89 -17.21
C TYR A 47 10.63 -1.41 -16.29
N SER A 48 11.22 -0.56 -15.45
CA SER A 48 12.03 -1.03 -14.33
C SER A 48 11.16 -1.57 -13.20
N TYR A 49 11.73 -2.36 -12.31
CA TYR A 49 11.01 -2.80 -11.11
C TYR A 49 10.60 -1.61 -10.23
N ARG A 50 11.42 -0.56 -10.18
CA ARG A 50 11.11 0.70 -9.51
C ARG A 50 9.87 1.38 -10.11
N GLU A 51 9.77 1.45 -11.43
CA GLU A 51 8.60 2.01 -12.13
C GLU A 51 7.34 1.18 -11.86
N LEU A 52 7.44 -0.15 -11.87
CA LEU A 52 6.33 -1.05 -11.52
C LEU A 52 5.87 -0.84 -10.07
N ALA A 53 6.81 -0.74 -9.12
CA ALA A 53 6.48 -0.45 -7.71
C ALA A 53 5.74 0.88 -7.56
N ARG A 54 6.18 1.93 -8.27
CA ARG A 54 5.51 3.22 -8.27
C ARG A 54 4.09 3.15 -8.84
N LEU A 55 3.86 2.42 -9.92
CA LEU A 55 2.53 2.20 -10.50
C LEU A 55 1.62 1.42 -9.52
N CYS A 56 2.17 0.40 -8.85
CA CYS A 56 1.50 -0.33 -7.79
C CYS A 56 1.02 0.59 -6.65
N GLY A 57 1.87 1.50 -6.19
CA GLY A 57 1.54 2.46 -5.13
C GLY A 57 0.50 3.48 -5.60
N LYS A 58 0.83 4.27 -6.63
CA LYS A 58 0.03 5.40 -7.10
C LYS A 58 -1.33 5.02 -7.68
N GLN A 59 -1.42 3.92 -8.41
CA GLN A 59 -2.61 3.54 -9.17
C GLN A 59 -3.24 2.22 -8.72
N SER A 60 -2.67 1.56 -7.70
CA SER A 60 -3.04 0.16 -7.41
C SER A 60 -2.98 -0.74 -8.65
N ASP A 61 -2.03 -0.52 -9.54
CA ASP A 61 -1.98 -1.18 -10.84
C ASP A 61 -1.86 -2.70 -10.69
N ASN A 62 -2.90 -3.42 -11.11
CA ASN A 62 -3.01 -4.86 -10.96
C ASN A 62 -1.97 -5.62 -11.81
N THR A 63 -1.66 -5.11 -12.99
CA THR A 63 -0.63 -5.70 -13.87
C THR A 63 0.76 -5.53 -13.26
N ALA A 64 1.08 -4.32 -12.78
CA ALA A 64 2.34 -4.07 -12.09
C ALA A 64 2.50 -4.97 -10.85
N ALA A 65 1.43 -5.13 -10.08
CA ALA A 65 1.40 -6.03 -8.93
C ALA A 65 1.67 -7.48 -9.31
N ALA A 66 0.97 -8.00 -10.32
CA ALA A 66 1.14 -9.37 -10.79
C ALA A 66 2.58 -9.64 -11.28
N ILE A 67 3.19 -8.66 -11.96
CA ILE A 67 4.59 -8.76 -12.39
C ILE A 67 5.52 -8.79 -11.17
N LEU A 68 5.36 -7.88 -10.20
CA LEU A 68 6.20 -7.85 -9.00
C LEU A 68 6.04 -9.14 -8.16
N GLU A 69 4.82 -9.65 -8.03
CA GLU A 69 4.56 -10.92 -7.35
C GLU A 69 5.22 -12.11 -8.05
N LYS A 70 5.23 -12.11 -9.38
CA LYS A 70 5.93 -13.12 -10.20
C LYS A 70 7.44 -13.04 -10.05
N VAL A 71 8.00 -11.83 -10.00
CA VAL A 71 9.46 -11.59 -9.85
C VAL A 71 9.94 -11.99 -8.46
N LEU A 72 9.20 -11.63 -7.42
CA LEU A 72 9.55 -11.91 -6.02
C LEU A 72 9.30 -13.37 -5.64
N GLY A 73 8.22 -13.95 -6.17
CA GLY A 73 7.67 -15.21 -5.73
C GLY A 73 6.91 -15.11 -4.40
N VAL A 74 5.94 -16.00 -4.24
CA VAL A 74 5.08 -16.05 -3.03
C VAL A 74 5.90 -16.25 -1.75
N GLU A 75 6.96 -17.03 -1.83
CA GLU A 75 7.84 -17.40 -0.71
C GLU A 75 8.52 -16.17 -0.08
N ALA A 76 9.05 -15.25 -0.89
CA ALA A 76 9.70 -14.04 -0.40
C ALA A 76 8.68 -13.11 0.30
N ILE A 77 7.48 -12.95 -0.28
CA ILE A 77 6.41 -12.14 0.31
C ILE A 77 5.93 -12.73 1.63
N GLU A 78 5.72 -14.05 1.70
CA GLU A 78 5.33 -14.73 2.95
C GLU A 78 6.47 -14.70 3.98
N ALA A 79 7.74 -14.73 3.57
CA ALA A 79 8.88 -14.55 4.47
C ALA A 79 8.89 -13.14 5.07
N THR A 80 8.65 -12.11 4.28
CA THR A 80 8.48 -10.74 4.76
C THR A 80 7.35 -10.64 5.78
N ILE A 81 6.17 -11.18 5.50
CA ILE A 81 5.02 -11.21 6.41
C ILE A 81 5.40 -11.84 7.77
N ARG A 82 6.08 -12.99 7.75
CA ARG A 82 6.55 -13.64 8.98
C ARG A 82 7.57 -12.81 9.74
N ARG A 83 8.52 -12.19 9.04
CA ARG A 83 9.55 -11.33 9.65
C ARG A 83 8.93 -10.12 10.35
N LEU A 84 7.89 -9.54 9.78
CA LEU A 84 7.14 -8.42 10.35
C LEU A 84 6.25 -8.83 11.53
N GLY A 85 6.19 -10.11 11.90
CA GLY A 85 5.33 -10.59 12.99
C GLY A 85 3.83 -10.57 12.69
N MET A 86 3.42 -10.47 11.42
CA MET A 86 2.03 -10.41 10.97
C MET A 86 1.39 -11.81 11.02
N LYS A 87 1.08 -12.29 12.22
CA LYS A 87 0.70 -13.70 12.51
C LYS A 87 -0.64 -14.11 11.91
N ASN A 88 -1.55 -13.17 11.68
CA ASN A 88 -2.89 -13.40 11.14
C ASN A 88 -2.99 -13.05 9.65
N THR A 89 -1.84 -12.83 9.01
CA THR A 89 -1.76 -12.47 7.60
C THR A 89 -1.24 -13.64 6.77
N SER A 90 -1.87 -13.89 5.64
CA SER A 90 -1.41 -14.82 4.62
C SER A 90 -1.60 -14.20 3.25
N PHE A 91 -0.52 -14.15 2.48
CA PHE A 91 -0.55 -13.66 1.11
C PHE A 91 -1.36 -14.61 0.21
N SER A 92 -1.08 -15.90 0.29
CA SER A 92 -1.74 -16.93 -0.53
C SER A 92 -3.26 -17.04 -0.26
N ARG A 93 -3.70 -16.82 0.99
CA ARG A 93 -5.12 -16.82 1.37
C ARG A 93 -5.79 -15.45 1.26
N ARG A 94 -5.05 -14.40 0.93
CA ARG A 94 -5.52 -13.01 0.86
C ARG A 94 -6.21 -12.54 2.15
N GLN A 95 -5.67 -12.93 3.29
CA GLN A 95 -6.20 -12.61 4.61
C GLN A 95 -5.24 -11.72 5.39
N THR A 96 -5.80 -10.85 6.22
CA THR A 96 -5.05 -9.97 7.13
C THR A 96 -5.98 -9.45 8.23
N THR A 97 -5.41 -8.80 9.25
CA THR A 97 -6.14 -8.10 10.30
C THR A 97 -5.68 -6.64 10.41
N PRO A 98 -6.46 -5.76 11.04
CA PRO A 98 -6.04 -4.38 11.28
C PRO A 98 -4.72 -4.28 12.04
N GLU A 99 -4.52 -5.13 13.06
CA GLU A 99 -3.31 -5.17 13.87
C GLU A 99 -2.08 -5.51 13.03
N ASP A 100 -2.17 -6.52 12.17
CA ASP A 100 -1.08 -6.91 11.28
C ASP A 100 -0.77 -5.81 10.25
N ILE A 101 -1.78 -5.09 9.78
CA ILE A 101 -1.59 -3.95 8.89
C ILE A 101 -0.91 -2.78 9.63
N ALA A 102 -1.28 -2.53 10.89
CA ALA A 102 -0.61 -1.52 11.70
C ALA A 102 0.87 -1.84 11.92
N LEU A 103 1.21 -3.11 12.23
CA LEU A 103 2.62 -3.57 12.31
C LEU A 103 3.40 -3.31 11.01
N PHE A 104 2.77 -3.53 9.86
CA PHE A 104 3.40 -3.23 8.57
C PHE A 104 3.74 -1.74 8.42
N TRP A 105 2.79 -0.84 8.71
CA TRP A 105 2.99 0.60 8.59
C TRP A 105 4.01 1.13 9.60
N GLN A 106 3.99 0.59 10.82
CA GLN A 106 5.00 0.91 11.82
C GLN A 106 6.41 0.50 11.36
N GLU A 107 6.56 -0.71 10.85
CA GLU A 107 7.84 -1.17 10.31
C GLU A 107 8.30 -0.35 9.10
N LEU A 108 7.38 0.05 8.21
CA LEU A 108 7.71 0.93 7.09
C LEU A 108 8.23 2.28 7.59
N TRP A 109 7.69 2.80 8.70
CA TRP A 109 8.05 4.11 9.26
C TRP A 109 9.32 4.06 10.11
N GLU A 110 9.43 3.10 11.02
CA GLU A 110 10.45 3.03 12.07
C GLU A 110 11.52 1.94 11.84
N GLY A 111 11.31 1.06 10.86
CA GLY A 111 12.16 -0.11 10.64
C GLY A 111 13.47 0.19 9.91
N ASP A 112 14.20 -0.89 9.60
CA ASP A 112 15.59 -0.86 9.10
C ASP A 112 15.73 -0.60 7.60
N LEU A 113 14.65 -0.27 6.89
CA LEU A 113 14.73 0.05 5.48
C LEU A 113 15.48 1.37 5.29
N LYS A 114 16.41 1.42 4.33
CA LYS A 114 17.15 2.65 3.99
C LYS A 114 16.18 3.81 3.78
N GLU A 115 16.53 4.98 4.30
CA GLU A 115 15.69 6.18 4.23
C GLU A 115 15.26 6.51 2.80
N GLU A 116 16.17 6.43 1.82
CA GLU A 116 15.86 6.64 0.41
C GLU A 116 14.76 5.70 -0.10
N TYR A 117 14.79 4.42 0.27
CA TYR A 117 13.81 3.42 -0.13
C TYR A 117 12.48 3.61 0.58
N ARG A 118 12.54 3.94 1.88
CA ARG A 118 11.35 4.29 2.67
C ARG A 118 10.61 5.47 2.04
N GLU A 119 11.32 6.56 1.74
CA GLU A 119 10.72 7.73 1.13
C GLU A 119 10.18 7.46 -0.29
N GLU A 120 10.83 6.64 -1.09
CA GLU A 120 10.29 6.23 -2.39
C GLU A 120 8.96 5.48 -2.23
N ILE A 121 8.86 4.55 -1.27
CA ILE A 121 7.62 3.82 -0.99
C ILE A 121 6.55 4.80 -0.51
N LEU A 122 6.84 5.63 0.49
CA LEU A 122 5.89 6.59 1.04
C LEU A 122 5.40 7.58 -0.03
N ASN A 123 6.29 8.08 -0.88
CA ASN A 123 5.93 8.96 -1.99
C ASN A 123 5.06 8.26 -3.04
N SER A 124 5.26 6.96 -3.26
CA SER A 124 4.40 6.17 -4.16
C SER A 124 2.99 5.98 -3.60
N LEU A 125 2.82 6.09 -2.28
CA LEU A 125 1.57 5.92 -1.54
C LEU A 125 0.93 7.25 -1.11
N THR A 126 1.51 8.39 -1.49
CA THR A 126 0.99 9.74 -1.25
C THR A 126 0.36 10.28 -2.54
N GLU A 127 -0.70 11.07 -2.47
CA GLU A 127 -1.39 11.65 -3.64
C GLU A 127 -1.65 10.57 -4.72
N THR A 128 -2.39 9.55 -4.31
CA THR A 128 -2.77 8.42 -5.16
C THR A 128 -4.00 8.76 -6.02
N ILE A 129 -4.47 7.85 -6.82
CA ILE A 129 -5.77 8.04 -7.51
C ILE A 129 -6.98 7.69 -6.63
N PHE A 130 -6.78 7.37 -5.36
CA PHE A 130 -7.81 6.92 -4.40
C PHE A 130 -7.81 7.79 -3.14
N GLU A 131 -8.18 9.04 -3.26
CA GLU A 131 -8.12 10.03 -2.17
C GLU A 131 -9.45 10.24 -1.44
N GLU A 132 -10.46 9.37 -1.70
CA GLU A 132 -11.83 9.58 -1.22
C GLU A 132 -12.10 9.03 0.21
N GLN A 133 -11.12 8.41 0.88
CA GLN A 133 -11.28 7.80 2.21
C GLN A 133 -10.56 8.64 3.28
N ILE A 134 -9.46 8.13 3.85
CA ILE A 134 -8.68 8.83 4.89
C ILE A 134 -8.26 10.24 4.43
N PRO A 135 -7.68 10.46 3.23
CA PRO A 135 -7.28 11.79 2.81
C PRO A 135 -8.43 12.80 2.72
N ALA A 136 -9.62 12.36 2.32
CA ALA A 136 -10.81 13.23 2.20
C ALA A 136 -11.27 13.84 3.55
N ALA A 137 -10.84 13.26 4.66
CA ALA A 137 -11.14 13.75 6.01
C ALA A 137 -10.18 14.82 6.50
N LEU A 138 -9.04 15.02 5.83
CA LEU A 138 -7.90 15.78 6.31
C LEU A 138 -7.79 17.14 5.60
N PRO A 139 -7.21 18.15 6.26
CA PRO A 139 -6.81 19.39 5.58
C PRO A 139 -5.82 19.08 4.45
N ALA A 140 -5.95 19.76 3.31
CA ALA A 140 -5.13 19.53 2.12
C ALA A 140 -3.61 19.64 2.32
N LYS A 141 -3.18 20.34 3.39
CA LYS A 141 -1.77 20.46 3.76
C LYS A 141 -1.19 19.26 4.50
N VAL A 142 -2.02 18.36 4.99
CA VAL A 142 -1.57 17.17 5.74
C VAL A 142 -1.19 16.08 4.75
N ARG A 143 0.08 15.71 4.74
CA ARG A 143 0.56 14.57 3.94
C ARG A 143 -0.01 13.26 4.49
N VAL A 144 -0.45 12.40 3.60
CA VAL A 144 -0.90 11.04 3.93
C VAL A 144 -0.25 10.06 2.97
N ALA A 145 0.42 9.07 3.50
CA ALA A 145 0.84 7.91 2.73
C ALA A 145 -0.12 6.76 3.07
N HIS A 146 -0.94 6.32 2.12
CA HIS A 146 -1.99 5.35 2.40
C HIS A 146 -2.18 4.34 1.28
N LYS A 147 -2.89 3.26 1.57
CA LYS A 147 -3.24 2.24 0.59
C LYS A 147 -4.65 1.73 0.78
N VAL A 148 -5.45 1.93 -0.24
CA VAL A 148 -6.83 1.45 -0.31
C VAL A 148 -6.87 -0.01 -0.77
N GLY A 149 -7.80 -0.77 -0.23
CA GLY A 149 -8.19 -2.09 -0.68
C GLY A 149 -9.70 -2.13 -0.94
N ILE A 150 -10.08 -2.46 -2.18
CA ILE A 150 -11.48 -2.49 -2.62
C ILE A 150 -11.78 -3.84 -3.24
N ASP A 151 -12.88 -4.47 -2.78
CA ASP A 151 -13.46 -5.66 -3.38
C ASP A 151 -14.98 -5.64 -3.12
N GLU A 152 -15.71 -6.64 -3.58
CA GLU A 152 -17.16 -6.73 -3.33
C GLU A 152 -17.46 -6.79 -1.82
N GLY A 153 -18.23 -5.81 -1.33
CA GLY A 153 -18.56 -5.69 0.10
C GLY A 153 -17.37 -5.40 1.01
N ILE A 154 -16.22 -4.98 0.47
CA ILE A 154 -14.99 -4.70 1.20
C ILE A 154 -14.47 -3.32 0.82
N LEU A 155 -14.24 -2.49 1.83
CA LEU A 155 -13.46 -1.27 1.73
C LEU A 155 -12.45 -1.25 2.88
N HIS A 156 -11.19 -1.06 2.55
CA HIS A 156 -10.12 -0.86 3.51
C HIS A 156 -9.32 0.37 3.12
N ASP A 157 -8.86 1.12 4.10
CA ASP A 157 -7.85 2.13 3.90
C ASP A 157 -6.92 2.15 5.12
N ALA A 158 -5.63 2.23 4.88
CA ALA A 158 -4.64 2.25 5.95
C ALA A 158 -3.42 3.05 5.52
N GLY A 159 -2.82 3.76 6.47
CA GLY A 159 -1.67 4.58 6.16
C GLY A 159 -1.09 5.33 7.35
N ILE A 160 -0.11 6.19 7.04
CA ILE A 160 0.51 7.12 7.97
C ILE A 160 -0.05 8.51 7.66
N ILE A 161 -0.61 9.15 8.66
CA ILE A 161 -0.99 10.56 8.64
C ILE A 161 0.16 11.34 9.26
N PHE A 162 0.79 12.22 8.45
CA PHE A 162 1.92 13.03 8.87
C PHE A 162 1.44 14.30 9.59
N ASN A 163 0.74 14.09 10.71
CA ASN A 163 0.40 15.14 11.66
C ASN A 163 1.55 15.33 12.68
N ASP A 164 1.40 16.15 13.66
CA ASP A 164 2.37 16.32 14.75
C ASP A 164 1.71 15.90 16.08
N PRO A 165 2.09 14.72 16.64
CA PRO A 165 2.96 13.69 16.08
C PRO A 165 2.32 12.88 14.94
N PRO A 166 3.13 12.25 14.04
CA PRO A 166 2.61 11.34 13.03
C PRO A 166 2.01 10.06 13.66
N PHE A 167 0.96 9.51 13.03
CA PHE A 167 0.35 8.28 13.51
C PHE A 167 -0.13 7.36 12.39
N VAL A 168 -0.27 6.09 12.69
CA VAL A 168 -0.83 5.07 11.79
C VAL A 168 -2.33 4.94 12.02
N LEU A 169 -3.10 5.01 10.94
CA LEU A 169 -4.54 4.74 10.96
C LEU A 169 -4.86 3.53 10.07
N VAL A 170 -5.63 2.58 10.59
CA VAL A 170 -6.08 1.40 9.85
C VAL A 170 -7.60 1.29 9.97
N LEU A 171 -8.30 1.43 8.87
CA LEU A 171 -9.75 1.29 8.77
C LEU A 171 -10.09 0.12 7.85
N MET A 172 -10.80 -0.86 8.35
CA MET A 172 -11.20 -2.04 7.60
C MET A 172 -12.68 -2.31 7.77
N SER A 173 -13.36 -2.56 6.65
CA SER A 173 -14.78 -2.89 6.66
C SER A 173 -15.07 -4.14 5.83
N LYS A 174 -16.14 -4.85 6.17
CA LYS A 174 -16.56 -6.07 5.49
C LYS A 174 -18.09 -6.21 5.51
N ASN A 175 -18.67 -6.76 4.44
CA ASN A 175 -20.09 -7.01 4.30
C ASN A 175 -20.96 -5.74 4.40
N ASN A 176 -20.49 -4.64 3.84
CA ASN A 176 -21.21 -3.35 3.85
C ASN A 176 -21.30 -2.74 2.46
N ASN A 177 -22.10 -1.67 2.37
CA ASN A 177 -22.16 -0.82 1.21
C ASN A 177 -20.90 0.05 1.14
N ARG A 178 -20.34 0.23 -0.05
CA ARG A 178 -19.11 1.00 -0.24
C ARG A 178 -19.25 2.47 0.15
N GLU A 179 -20.36 3.10 -0.19
CA GLU A 179 -20.63 4.52 0.11
C GLU A 179 -20.76 4.74 1.62
N GLU A 180 -21.52 3.89 2.32
CA GLU A 180 -21.65 3.92 3.77
C GLU A 180 -20.30 3.70 4.48
N ALA A 181 -19.49 2.77 4.00
CA ALA A 181 -18.17 2.52 4.56
C ALA A 181 -17.23 3.70 4.33
N GLN A 182 -17.28 4.34 3.17
CA GLN A 182 -16.49 5.53 2.86
C GLN A 182 -16.88 6.72 3.76
N GLU A 183 -18.16 6.98 3.91
CA GLU A 183 -18.66 8.02 4.83
C GLU A 183 -18.21 7.74 6.28
N ALA A 184 -18.35 6.48 6.75
CA ALA A 184 -17.89 6.09 8.06
C ALA A 184 -16.38 6.29 8.26
N PHE A 185 -15.56 5.98 7.26
CA PHE A 185 -14.11 6.20 7.31
C PHE A 185 -13.75 7.68 7.44
N ILE A 186 -14.44 8.54 6.69
CA ILE A 186 -14.26 10.00 6.76
C ILE A 186 -14.64 10.51 8.17
N LEU A 187 -15.80 10.09 8.70
CA LEU A 187 -16.27 10.51 10.03
C LEU A 187 -15.35 10.03 11.14
N LEU A 188 -14.92 8.77 11.11
CA LEU A 188 -13.99 8.21 12.10
C LEU A 188 -12.62 8.92 12.07
N THR A 189 -12.10 9.21 10.88
CA THR A 189 -10.82 9.93 10.73
C THR A 189 -10.93 11.33 11.33
N LYS A 190 -12.02 12.08 11.08
CA LYS A 190 -12.26 13.41 11.65
C LYS A 190 -12.34 13.37 13.17
N ALA A 191 -13.15 12.44 13.70
CA ALA A 191 -13.33 12.30 15.15
C ALA A 191 -12.01 11.98 15.88
N LEU A 192 -11.13 11.16 15.26
CA LEU A 192 -9.83 10.85 15.84
C LEU A 192 -8.89 12.08 15.85
N LEU A 193 -8.94 12.92 14.82
CA LEU A 193 -8.15 14.15 14.79
C LEU A 193 -8.61 15.15 15.84
N GLU A 194 -9.93 15.38 15.96
CA GLU A 194 -10.52 16.29 16.96
C GLU A 194 -10.19 15.85 18.39
N SER A 195 -10.25 14.53 18.67
CA SER A 195 -9.92 14.01 20.00
C SER A 195 -8.43 14.13 20.38
N GLY A 196 -7.55 14.18 19.39
CA GLY A 196 -6.11 14.40 19.61
C GLY A 196 -5.79 15.83 19.97
N GLU A 197 -6.54 16.81 19.47
CA GLU A 197 -6.34 18.24 19.77
C GLU A 197 -6.84 18.62 21.18
N GLU A 198 -7.85 17.92 21.75
CA GLU A 198 -8.37 18.19 23.10
C GLU A 198 -7.47 17.63 24.24
N GLY A 199 -6.49 16.79 23.93
CA GLY A 199 -5.60 16.17 24.92
C GLY A 199 -4.34 16.99 25.27
N GLU A 200 -4.11 18.14 24.64
CA GLU A 200 -2.94 19.01 24.84
C GLU A 200 -3.24 20.29 25.66
N GLU A 201 -4.41 20.43 26.28
CA GLU A 201 -4.72 21.46 27.28
C GLU A 201 -4.56 20.85 28.71
#